data_ccbf6e453143bd97daf08df0fb6472be
#
_entry.id   ccbf6e453143bd97daf08df0fb6472be
#
_cell.length_a   1.000
_cell.length_b   1.000
_cell.length_c   1.000
_cell.angle_alpha   90.00
_cell.angle_beta   90.00
_cell.angle_gamma   90.00
#
_symmetry.space_group_name_H-M   'P 1'
#
loop_
_entity.id
_entity.type
_entity.pdbx_description
1 polymer ?
#
loop_
_entity_poly.entity_id
_entity_poly.type
_entity_poly.pdbx_seq_one_letter_code
_entity_poly.pdbx_strand_id
1 'polypeptide(L)'
;MVVIGLGQQKERVGIITHGDVQPVNPEKWQQSPFELDSTTEPGRLIGRGTEDDKGPISTALYAMKAIKDKNIHLNKRIELYIYMAEESDWEPLKAYIKTHDLPQTNITIDAEYPVVTAEKGYGTVKLVFNKQAMPTISPYISAFTGGFFASQIPEDASVTIENANIVLLQRLMHKAPSYQGVNFDLELKDTTLTINALGKSAHSSKPSDGINAIPYLADLLSDTRWAHNGPGTLVNFINDNIGLGLEGKKFGNIAYQDDFMGAMTFAPTVIKQHDKTIELNINLRRPQGKSGQQLTEEIHQAVTSWNHKFDANVTELEHYIGDPFVQKDAPHIDTLLAVFSHFTGVKDAKPIAIGGGTNSRLFPNAVSFGPSMPNTEYTGHSEHEFITMEQFVLNLK
;
A
#
# COMPACT_ATOMS: atom_id res chain seq x y z
N MET A 1 -2.14 -24.16 -0.58
CA MET A 1 -3.06 -24.13 0.58
C MET A 1 -2.67 -25.22 1.57
N VAL A 2 -2.45 -24.85 2.81
CA VAL A 2 -2.28 -25.76 3.96
C VAL A 2 -3.38 -25.44 4.97
N VAL A 3 -4.04 -26.46 5.52
CA VAL A 3 -5.04 -26.30 6.57
C VAL A 3 -4.63 -27.13 7.78
N ILE A 4 -4.44 -26.48 8.92
CA ILE A 4 -4.02 -27.12 10.18
C ILE A 4 -5.21 -27.07 11.14
N GLY A 5 -5.73 -28.26 11.51
CA GLY A 5 -6.91 -28.39 12.38
C GLY A 5 -6.56 -28.77 13.82
N LEU A 6 -7.27 -28.19 14.79
CA LEU A 6 -7.24 -28.57 16.20
C LEU A 6 -8.66 -28.79 16.71
N GLY A 7 -8.92 -29.97 17.29
CA GLY A 7 -10.26 -30.38 17.73
C GLY A 7 -10.98 -31.27 16.72
N GLN A 8 -12.14 -31.83 17.12
CA GLN A 8 -12.96 -32.75 16.32
C GLN A 8 -14.42 -32.31 16.23
N GLN A 9 -14.74 -31.11 16.70
CA GLN A 9 -16.07 -30.55 16.73
C GLN A 9 -16.61 -30.29 15.30
N LYS A 10 -17.94 -30.39 15.14
CA LYS A 10 -18.58 -30.09 13.85
C LYS A 10 -18.59 -28.62 13.52
N GLU A 11 -18.79 -27.77 14.52
CA GLU A 11 -18.67 -26.33 14.36
C GLU A 11 -17.18 -25.94 14.27
N ARG A 12 -16.86 -25.03 13.36
CA ARG A 12 -15.49 -24.65 13.03
C ARG A 12 -15.30 -23.15 13.13
N VAL A 13 -14.08 -22.75 13.49
CA VAL A 13 -13.57 -21.37 13.42
C VAL A 13 -12.37 -21.38 12.49
N GLY A 14 -12.37 -20.53 11.48
CA GLY A 14 -11.25 -20.34 10.58
C GLY A 14 -10.37 -19.18 11.01
N ILE A 15 -9.05 -19.40 10.99
CA ILE A 15 -8.03 -18.36 11.09
C ILE A 15 -7.34 -18.32 9.72
N ILE A 16 -7.35 -17.17 9.07
CA ILE A 16 -6.89 -17.01 7.68
C ILE A 16 -5.59 -16.24 7.70
N THR A 17 -4.58 -16.75 6.99
CA THR A 17 -3.23 -16.20 6.90
C THR A 17 -2.63 -16.49 5.54
N HIS A 18 -1.53 -15.81 5.20
CA HIS A 18 -0.75 -16.09 4.00
C HIS A 18 0.76 -16.19 4.28
N GLY A 19 1.47 -16.85 3.41
CA GLY A 19 2.91 -17.08 3.58
C GLY A 19 3.78 -16.48 2.48
N ASP A 20 3.19 -15.97 1.40
CA ASP A 20 3.87 -15.15 0.41
C ASP A 20 4.09 -13.73 0.94
N VAL A 21 4.99 -13.01 0.33
CA VAL A 21 5.43 -11.68 0.77
C VAL A 21 5.70 -10.78 -0.43
N GLN A 22 5.63 -9.48 -0.22
CA GLN A 22 5.98 -8.48 -1.22
C GLN A 22 7.47 -8.54 -1.61
N PRO A 23 7.79 -8.13 -2.84
CA PRO A 23 9.18 -7.97 -3.27
C PRO A 23 9.97 -7.04 -2.36
N VAL A 24 11.28 -7.20 -2.39
CA VAL A 24 12.23 -6.37 -1.63
C VAL A 24 13.32 -5.82 -2.56
N ASN A 25 13.86 -4.67 -2.22
CA ASN A 25 15.16 -4.23 -2.73
C ASN A 25 16.24 -4.58 -1.69
N PRO A 26 17.04 -5.68 -1.89
CA PRO A 26 18.00 -6.14 -0.89
C PRO A 26 19.06 -5.10 -0.52
N GLU A 27 19.35 -4.13 -1.40
CA GLU A 27 20.35 -3.08 -1.17
C GLU A 27 19.94 -2.08 -0.07
N LYS A 28 18.65 -2.05 0.27
CA LYS A 28 18.10 -1.18 1.32
C LYS A 28 18.07 -1.84 2.71
N TRP A 29 18.37 -3.13 2.80
CA TRP A 29 18.34 -3.88 4.05
C TRP A 29 19.76 -4.01 4.63
N GLN A 30 19.87 -3.84 5.95
CA GLN A 30 21.15 -3.99 6.64
C GLN A 30 21.61 -5.46 6.68
N GLN A 31 20.66 -6.40 6.72
CA GLN A 31 20.88 -7.85 6.64
C GLN A 31 19.95 -8.44 5.59
N SER A 32 20.04 -9.77 5.36
CA SER A 32 19.11 -10.45 4.45
C SER A 32 17.65 -10.19 4.88
N PRO A 33 16.80 -9.67 3.99
CA PRO A 33 15.38 -9.43 4.32
C PRO A 33 14.59 -10.71 4.59
N PHE A 34 15.13 -11.88 4.22
CA PHE A 34 14.48 -13.17 4.39
C PHE A 34 15.07 -14.01 5.56
N GLU A 35 15.93 -13.39 6.35
CA GLU A 35 16.45 -13.96 7.61
C GLU A 35 15.99 -13.06 8.76
N LEU A 36 15.45 -13.68 9.82
CA LEU A 36 14.97 -12.94 10.97
C LEU A 36 16.11 -12.26 11.71
N ASP A 37 16.09 -10.94 11.76
CA ASP A 37 17.02 -10.17 12.60
C ASP A 37 16.29 -9.71 13.87
N SER A 38 16.79 -10.19 15.01
CA SER A 38 16.33 -9.80 16.35
C SER A 38 17.41 -9.10 17.18
N THR A 39 18.51 -8.71 16.53
CA THR A 39 19.76 -8.26 17.20
C THR A 39 20.16 -6.83 16.86
N THR A 40 19.94 -6.40 15.63
CA THR A 40 20.37 -5.08 15.15
C THR A 40 19.58 -3.95 15.85
N GLU A 41 18.29 -4.12 16.05
CA GLU A 41 17.43 -3.16 16.75
C GLU A 41 16.75 -3.82 17.96
N PRO A 42 17.13 -3.47 19.19
CA PRO A 42 16.57 -4.09 20.39
C PRO A 42 15.05 -3.98 20.46
N GLY A 43 14.38 -5.11 20.70
CA GLY A 43 12.93 -5.18 20.83
C GLY A 43 12.16 -5.26 19.51
N ARG A 44 12.83 -5.34 18.38
CA ARG A 44 12.23 -5.55 17.05
C ARG A 44 12.60 -6.90 16.48
N LEU A 45 11.67 -7.49 15.75
CA LEU A 45 11.86 -8.66 14.89
C LEU A 45 11.78 -8.15 13.46
N ILE A 46 12.95 -7.99 12.82
CA ILE A 46 13.07 -7.35 11.51
C ILE A 46 13.19 -8.43 10.43
N GLY A 47 12.47 -8.26 9.34
CA GLY A 47 12.50 -9.14 8.18
C GLY A 47 11.21 -9.06 7.37
N ARG A 48 11.27 -9.30 6.08
CA ARG A 48 10.11 -9.32 5.21
C ARG A 48 9.16 -10.46 5.60
N GLY A 49 7.90 -10.12 5.92
CA GLY A 49 6.88 -11.03 6.41
C GLY A 49 6.80 -11.13 7.94
N THR A 50 7.56 -10.34 8.70
CA THR A 50 7.49 -10.37 10.16
C THR A 50 6.18 -9.79 10.69
N GLU A 51 5.62 -8.82 10.01
CA GLU A 51 4.30 -8.24 10.29
C GLU A 51 3.23 -8.79 9.33
N ASP A 52 3.60 -8.99 8.04
CA ASP A 52 2.72 -9.32 6.94
C ASP A 52 3.24 -10.55 6.16
N ASP A 53 2.87 -11.82 6.44
CA ASP A 53 1.96 -12.30 7.50
C ASP A 53 2.57 -13.53 8.24
N LYS A 54 3.90 -13.77 8.13
CA LYS A 54 4.57 -14.95 8.74
C LYS A 54 4.66 -14.87 10.26
N GLY A 55 4.77 -13.66 10.83
CA GLY A 55 4.68 -13.46 12.27
C GLY A 55 3.31 -13.90 12.80
N PRO A 56 2.19 -13.42 12.24
CA PRO A 56 0.85 -13.91 12.55
C PRO A 56 0.66 -15.41 12.37
N ILE A 57 1.18 -16.05 11.31
CA ILE A 57 1.19 -17.51 11.20
C ILE A 57 1.83 -18.14 12.43
N SER A 58 2.98 -17.62 12.85
CA SER A 58 3.73 -18.16 13.99
C SER A 58 2.93 -18.00 15.29
N THR A 59 2.31 -16.85 15.54
CA THR A 59 1.48 -16.63 16.74
C THR A 59 0.28 -17.56 16.76
N ALA A 60 -0.44 -17.73 15.64
CA ALA A 60 -1.58 -18.64 15.55
C ALA A 60 -1.17 -20.10 15.81
N LEU A 61 -0.06 -20.57 15.22
CA LEU A 61 0.45 -21.93 15.42
C LEU A 61 0.82 -22.20 16.89
N TYR A 62 1.52 -21.23 17.52
CA TYR A 62 1.91 -21.40 18.92
C TYR A 62 0.75 -21.28 19.90
N ALA A 63 -0.26 -20.42 19.59
CA ALA A 63 -1.50 -20.37 20.35
C ALA A 63 -2.26 -21.71 20.27
N MET A 64 -2.41 -22.28 19.06
CA MET A 64 -3.01 -23.61 18.87
C MET A 64 -2.21 -24.71 19.60
N LYS A 65 -0.88 -24.64 19.56
CA LYS A 65 -0.02 -25.55 20.30
C LYS A 65 -0.22 -25.43 21.82
N ALA A 66 -0.31 -24.21 22.35
CA ALA A 66 -0.55 -23.99 23.79
C ALA A 66 -1.90 -24.55 24.25
N ILE A 67 -2.97 -24.38 23.46
CA ILE A 67 -4.28 -24.98 23.70
C ILE A 67 -4.16 -26.51 23.78
N LYS A 68 -3.47 -27.10 22.80
CA LYS A 68 -3.25 -28.57 22.73
C LYS A 68 -2.46 -29.07 23.94
N ASP A 69 -1.31 -28.45 24.25
CA ASP A 69 -0.41 -28.89 25.31
C ASP A 69 -1.06 -28.77 26.72
N LYS A 70 -1.92 -27.77 26.89
CA LYS A 70 -2.69 -27.59 28.15
C LYS A 70 -3.99 -28.38 28.19
N ASN A 71 -4.31 -29.18 27.19
CA ASN A 71 -5.55 -29.94 27.05
C ASN A 71 -6.81 -29.08 27.27
N ILE A 72 -6.82 -27.85 26.74
CA ILE A 72 -7.98 -26.98 26.83
C ILE A 72 -9.13 -27.57 26.01
N HIS A 73 -10.30 -27.74 26.62
CA HIS A 73 -11.49 -28.21 25.94
C HIS A 73 -11.99 -27.16 24.93
N LEU A 74 -12.17 -27.58 23.69
CA LEU A 74 -12.70 -26.73 22.63
C LEU A 74 -14.17 -27.05 22.36
N ASN A 75 -15.01 -26.02 22.28
CA ASN A 75 -16.40 -26.14 21.83
C ASN A 75 -16.51 -26.10 20.29
N LYS A 76 -15.53 -25.58 19.61
CA LYS A 76 -15.41 -25.52 18.16
C LYS A 76 -14.03 -26.01 17.72
N ARG A 77 -13.96 -26.62 16.53
CA ARG A 77 -12.69 -26.97 15.88
C ARG A 77 -12.05 -25.68 15.35
N ILE A 78 -10.75 -25.47 15.61
CA ILE A 78 -9.96 -24.38 15.05
C ILE A 78 -9.29 -24.89 13.77
N GLU A 79 -9.36 -24.14 12.69
CA GLU A 79 -8.71 -24.40 11.42
C GLU A 79 -7.88 -23.19 10.99
N LEU A 80 -6.55 -23.35 10.97
CA LEU A 80 -5.63 -22.35 10.44
C LEU A 80 -5.41 -22.59 8.96
N TYR A 81 -5.76 -21.62 8.15
CA TYR A 81 -5.60 -21.60 6.71
C TYR A 81 -4.35 -20.78 6.35
N ILE A 82 -3.42 -21.40 5.64
CA ILE A 82 -2.20 -20.75 5.14
C ILE A 82 -2.16 -20.94 3.64
N TYR A 83 -2.17 -19.85 2.87
CA TYR A 83 -2.05 -19.92 1.43
C TYR A 83 -0.97 -18.99 0.88
N MET A 84 -0.65 -19.11 -0.41
CA MET A 84 0.47 -18.43 -1.06
C MET A 84 -0.11 -17.76 -2.32
N ALA A 85 -0.54 -16.57 -2.26
CA ALA A 85 -0.97 -15.67 -3.32
C ALA A 85 -1.90 -14.56 -2.77
N GLU A 86 -1.73 -14.17 -1.50
CA GLU A 86 -2.43 -13.03 -0.93
C GLU A 86 -1.97 -11.75 -1.61
N GLU A 87 -0.71 -11.61 -1.76
CA GLU A 87 -0.02 -10.45 -2.32
C GLU A 87 -0.13 -10.35 -3.86
N SER A 88 -1.03 -11.13 -4.47
CA SER A 88 -1.19 -11.16 -5.93
C SER A 88 -2.66 -11.24 -6.35
N ASP A 89 -3.15 -12.38 -6.80
CA ASP A 89 -4.46 -12.50 -7.48
C ASP A 89 -5.52 -13.29 -6.71
N TRP A 90 -5.14 -13.93 -5.60
CA TRP A 90 -5.98 -14.80 -4.78
C TRP A 90 -6.56 -16.03 -5.51
N GLU A 91 -6.13 -16.33 -6.73
CA GLU A 91 -6.70 -17.41 -7.54
C GLU A 91 -6.62 -18.78 -6.88
N PRO A 92 -5.51 -19.18 -6.19
CA PRO A 92 -5.47 -20.44 -5.47
C PRO A 92 -6.53 -20.53 -4.36
N LEU A 93 -6.79 -19.44 -3.65
CA LEU A 93 -7.82 -19.38 -2.62
C LEU A 93 -9.22 -19.43 -3.23
N LYS A 94 -9.49 -18.65 -4.29
CA LYS A 94 -10.76 -18.69 -5.03
C LYS A 94 -11.07 -20.07 -5.60
N ALA A 95 -10.04 -20.81 -6.06
CA ALA A 95 -10.21 -22.18 -6.52
C ALA A 95 -10.53 -23.13 -5.36
N TYR A 96 -9.87 -22.98 -4.21
CA TYR A 96 -10.10 -23.80 -3.03
C TYR A 96 -11.52 -23.67 -2.48
N ILE A 97 -12.02 -22.45 -2.31
CA ILE A 97 -13.35 -22.20 -1.75
C ILE A 97 -14.51 -22.72 -2.63
N LYS A 98 -14.29 -22.93 -3.93
CA LYS A 98 -15.29 -23.53 -4.83
C LYS A 98 -15.55 -25.02 -4.55
N THR A 99 -14.61 -25.69 -3.88
CA THR A 99 -14.63 -27.15 -3.71
C THR A 99 -14.59 -27.60 -2.26
N HIS A 100 -14.47 -26.68 -1.31
CA HIS A 100 -14.37 -26.98 0.11
C HIS A 100 -15.37 -26.17 0.93
N ASP A 101 -15.99 -26.84 1.90
CA ASP A 101 -16.86 -26.16 2.87
C ASP A 101 -16.02 -25.33 3.83
N LEU A 102 -16.33 -24.05 3.94
CA LEU A 102 -15.65 -23.12 4.83
C LEU A 102 -16.31 -23.05 6.21
N PRO A 103 -15.58 -22.72 7.29
CA PRO A 103 -16.16 -22.36 8.57
C PRO A 103 -17.15 -21.21 8.44
N GLN A 104 -18.15 -21.17 9.34
CA GLN A 104 -19.13 -20.08 9.39
C GLN A 104 -18.69 -18.93 10.31
N THR A 105 -17.60 -19.09 11.05
CA THR A 105 -16.96 -18.08 11.86
C THR A 105 -15.51 -17.99 11.44
N ASN A 106 -15.09 -16.84 10.96
CA ASN A 106 -13.73 -16.66 10.42
C ASN A 106 -13.12 -15.35 10.91
N ILE A 107 -11.83 -15.37 11.16
CA ILE A 107 -11.00 -14.19 11.38
C ILE A 107 -9.79 -14.24 10.43
N THR A 108 -9.39 -13.11 9.88
CA THR A 108 -8.07 -12.97 9.31
C THR A 108 -7.18 -12.20 10.27
N ILE A 109 -5.92 -12.58 10.36
CA ILE A 109 -4.94 -11.93 11.25
C ILE A 109 -3.87 -11.20 10.43
N ASP A 110 -4.33 -10.50 9.42
CA ASP A 110 -3.58 -9.80 8.38
C ASP A 110 -4.08 -8.34 8.24
N ALA A 111 -4.28 -7.65 9.37
CA ALA A 111 -4.74 -6.26 9.39
C ALA A 111 -4.45 -5.58 10.73
N GLU A 112 -5.48 -5.00 11.35
CA GLU A 112 -5.35 -4.19 12.57
C GLU A 112 -6.32 -4.62 13.66
N TYR A 113 -5.96 -4.28 14.90
CA TYR A 113 -6.90 -4.27 16.03
C TYR A 113 -7.68 -2.94 16.10
N PRO A 114 -8.84 -2.86 16.81
CA PRO A 114 -9.45 -3.96 17.60
C PRO A 114 -10.21 -4.99 16.76
N VAL A 115 -11.03 -4.61 15.81
CA VAL A 115 -11.72 -5.48 14.84
C VAL A 115 -11.96 -4.69 13.58
N VAL A 116 -11.49 -5.16 12.45
CA VAL A 116 -11.75 -4.54 11.15
C VAL A 116 -13.01 -5.15 10.56
N THR A 117 -14.01 -4.33 10.35
CA THR A 117 -15.30 -4.70 9.76
C THR A 117 -15.54 -4.05 8.40
N ALA A 118 -14.62 -3.23 7.94
CA ALA A 118 -14.71 -2.61 6.62
C ALA A 118 -13.32 -2.38 6.01
N GLU A 119 -13.23 -2.60 4.72
CA GLU A 119 -12.04 -2.45 3.90
C GLU A 119 -12.34 -1.60 2.68
N LYS A 120 -11.48 -0.63 2.36
CA LYS A 120 -11.61 0.14 1.12
C LYS A 120 -11.37 -0.76 -0.09
N GLY A 121 -12.03 -0.44 -1.19
CA GLY A 121 -11.77 -1.08 -2.47
C GLY A 121 -10.40 -0.66 -3.00
N TYR A 122 -9.56 -1.63 -3.36
CA TYR A 122 -8.31 -1.40 -4.06
C TYR A 122 -8.58 -1.00 -5.51
N GLY A 123 -7.80 -0.07 -6.03
CA GLY A 123 -7.82 0.25 -7.44
C GLY A 123 -6.44 0.69 -7.95
N THR A 124 -6.26 0.53 -9.25
CA THR A 124 -5.06 0.98 -9.96
C THR A 124 -5.44 1.65 -11.27
N VAL A 125 -4.73 2.71 -11.60
CA VAL A 125 -4.83 3.43 -12.87
C VAL A 125 -3.44 3.50 -13.47
N LYS A 126 -3.31 3.06 -14.72
CA LYS A 126 -2.06 3.12 -15.46
C LYS A 126 -2.18 4.13 -16.60
N LEU A 127 -1.34 5.14 -16.57
CA LEU A 127 -1.26 6.20 -17.58
C LEU A 127 0.04 6.09 -18.37
N VAL A 128 -0.04 6.35 -19.67
CA VAL A 128 1.08 6.29 -20.60
C VAL A 128 1.32 7.64 -21.26
N PHE A 129 2.58 8.06 -21.24
CA PHE A 129 3.07 9.30 -21.82
C PHE A 129 4.07 8.96 -22.94
N ASN A 130 3.79 9.41 -24.16
CA ASN A 130 4.65 9.13 -25.31
C ASN A 130 5.91 9.99 -25.28
N LYS A 131 7.07 9.37 -25.47
CA LYS A 131 8.34 10.07 -25.63
C LYS A 131 8.46 10.67 -27.03
N GLN A 132 8.93 11.90 -27.08
CA GLN A 132 9.21 12.63 -28.31
C GLN A 132 10.65 13.14 -28.30
N ALA A 133 11.26 13.24 -29.47
CA ALA A 133 12.58 13.84 -29.61
C ALA A 133 12.50 15.34 -29.29
N MET A 134 13.52 15.84 -28.57
CA MET A 134 13.56 17.22 -28.10
C MET A 134 14.59 18.06 -28.86
N PRO A 135 14.32 19.37 -29.04
CA PRO A 135 15.32 20.32 -29.48
C PRO A 135 16.49 20.40 -28.49
N THR A 136 17.70 20.49 -29.00
CA THR A 136 18.96 20.39 -28.22
C THR A 136 19.38 21.67 -27.50
N ILE A 137 18.52 22.68 -27.36
CA ILE A 137 18.96 24.04 -26.95
C ILE A 137 18.44 24.42 -25.53
N SER A 138 17.30 23.91 -25.12
CA SER A 138 16.69 24.27 -23.82
C SER A 138 16.76 23.12 -22.81
N PRO A 139 16.81 23.37 -21.52
CA PRO A 139 16.65 22.31 -20.53
C PRO A 139 15.37 21.51 -20.72
N TYR A 140 15.49 20.18 -20.75
CA TYR A 140 14.35 19.28 -20.84
C TYR A 140 14.56 18.04 -19.99
N ILE A 141 13.47 17.44 -19.50
CA ILE A 141 13.54 16.19 -18.73
C ILE A 141 13.68 15.02 -19.71
N SER A 142 14.78 14.28 -19.61
CA SER A 142 15.07 13.11 -20.44
C SER A 142 14.62 11.80 -19.79
N ALA A 143 14.61 11.75 -18.44
CA ALA A 143 14.21 10.59 -17.67
C ALA A 143 13.45 10.98 -16.41
N PHE A 144 12.48 10.14 -16.02
CA PHE A 144 11.83 10.15 -14.71
C PHE A 144 11.54 8.72 -14.31
N THR A 145 12.02 8.31 -13.15
CA THR A 145 11.78 6.98 -12.56
C THR A 145 11.41 7.14 -11.09
N GLY A 146 10.70 6.17 -10.53
CA GLY A 146 10.37 6.17 -9.10
C GLY A 146 9.51 4.97 -8.72
N GLY A 147 9.66 4.52 -7.49
CA GLY A 147 8.91 3.42 -6.93
C GLY A 147 9.30 2.04 -7.45
N PHE A 148 8.92 1.02 -6.69
CA PHE A 148 9.33 -0.35 -6.94
C PHE A 148 8.13 -1.26 -7.25
N PHE A 149 7.05 -1.19 -6.46
CA PHE A 149 5.82 -1.97 -6.71
C PHE A 149 4.55 -1.18 -6.34
N ALA A 150 3.40 -1.62 -6.86
CA ALA A 150 2.18 -0.81 -6.89
C ALA A 150 1.51 -0.59 -5.52
N SER A 151 1.77 -1.44 -4.53
CA SER A 151 1.17 -1.33 -3.18
C SER A 151 2.10 -0.64 -2.16
N GLN A 152 3.16 0.02 -2.62
CA GLN A 152 4.09 0.79 -1.79
C GLN A 152 4.02 2.28 -2.12
N ILE A 153 4.06 3.14 -1.10
CA ILE A 153 4.40 4.55 -1.27
C ILE A 153 5.91 4.63 -1.51
N PRO A 154 6.35 5.13 -2.68
CA PRO A 154 7.76 5.14 -3.02
C PRO A 154 8.54 6.19 -2.23
N GLU A 155 9.63 5.75 -1.60
CA GLU A 155 10.58 6.66 -0.98
C GLU A 155 11.62 7.21 -1.97
N ASP A 156 11.80 6.56 -3.14
CA ASP A 156 12.78 6.98 -4.13
C ASP A 156 12.11 7.48 -5.41
N ALA A 157 12.66 8.57 -5.93
CA ALA A 157 12.38 9.04 -7.29
C ALA A 157 13.61 9.75 -7.86
N SER A 158 13.82 9.65 -9.17
CA SER A 158 14.95 10.27 -9.86
C SER A 158 14.51 10.90 -11.17
N VAL A 159 15.06 12.09 -11.45
CA VAL A 159 14.87 12.82 -12.70
C VAL A 159 16.23 13.19 -13.30
N THR A 160 16.34 13.07 -14.62
CA THR A 160 17.48 13.57 -15.38
C THR A 160 17.02 14.73 -16.28
N ILE A 161 17.74 15.85 -16.22
CA ILE A 161 17.49 17.05 -17.03
C ILE A 161 18.71 17.30 -17.91
N GLU A 162 18.50 17.28 -19.21
CA GLU A 162 19.51 17.61 -20.19
C GLU A 162 19.54 19.11 -20.52
N ASN A 163 20.67 19.60 -20.99
CA ASN A 163 20.92 21.01 -21.27
C ASN A 163 20.68 21.93 -20.05
N ALA A 164 20.83 21.37 -18.87
CA ALA A 164 20.77 22.11 -17.60
C ALA A 164 21.99 23.05 -17.46
N ASN A 165 21.83 24.09 -16.65
CA ASN A 165 22.87 25.02 -16.34
C ASN A 165 22.91 25.35 -14.83
N ILE A 166 23.94 26.06 -14.42
CA ILE A 166 24.15 26.42 -13.02
C ILE A 166 23.00 27.27 -12.44
N VAL A 167 22.30 28.06 -13.25
CA VAL A 167 21.18 28.90 -12.80
C VAL A 167 20.01 28.04 -12.43
N LEU A 168 19.71 26.99 -13.23
CA LEU A 168 18.66 26.02 -12.91
C LEU A 168 19.00 25.26 -11.62
N LEU A 169 20.25 24.76 -11.51
CA LEU A 169 20.71 24.07 -10.30
C LEU A 169 20.54 24.96 -9.06
N GLN A 170 21.03 26.19 -9.07
CA GLN A 170 20.94 27.11 -7.93
C GLN A 170 19.51 27.40 -7.51
N ARG A 171 18.59 27.57 -8.48
CA ARG A 171 17.16 27.76 -8.21
C ARG A 171 16.56 26.54 -7.49
N LEU A 172 16.85 25.34 -7.96
CA LEU A 172 16.35 24.10 -7.35
C LEU A 172 16.97 23.86 -5.97
N MET A 173 18.27 24.08 -5.81
CA MET A 173 18.94 24.02 -4.50
C MET A 173 18.36 25.02 -3.49
N HIS A 174 17.92 26.17 -3.94
CA HIS A 174 17.27 27.16 -3.07
C HIS A 174 15.86 26.71 -2.65
N LYS A 175 15.11 26.03 -3.54
CA LYS A 175 13.75 25.54 -3.28
C LYS A 175 13.74 24.26 -2.44
N ALA A 176 14.68 23.34 -2.65
CA ALA A 176 14.73 22.03 -2.02
C ALA A 176 14.60 22.05 -0.47
N PRO A 177 15.25 22.96 0.28
CA PRO A 177 15.12 23.02 1.75
C PRO A 177 13.74 23.44 2.26
N SER A 178 12.83 23.90 1.41
CA SER A 178 11.46 24.26 1.82
C SER A 178 10.57 23.04 2.08
N TYR A 179 10.97 21.87 1.63
CA TYR A 179 10.23 20.64 1.82
C TYR A 179 10.65 19.92 3.11
N GLN A 180 9.66 19.46 3.88
CA GLN A 180 9.90 18.70 5.09
C GLN A 180 9.77 17.19 4.83
N GLY A 181 10.67 16.40 5.41
CA GLY A 181 10.64 14.96 5.39
C GLY A 181 11.11 14.31 4.08
N VAL A 182 11.42 15.08 3.05
CA VAL A 182 12.06 14.61 1.82
C VAL A 182 13.42 15.27 1.65
N ASN A 183 14.41 14.49 1.25
CA ASN A 183 15.75 14.96 0.93
C ASN A 183 15.96 14.92 -0.59
N PHE A 184 16.66 15.92 -1.11
CA PHE A 184 17.02 15.99 -2.53
C PHE A 184 18.53 16.04 -2.68
N ASP A 185 19.05 15.16 -3.51
CA ASP A 185 20.45 15.19 -3.98
C ASP A 185 20.48 15.67 -5.43
N LEU A 186 21.20 16.75 -5.70
CA LEU A 186 21.27 17.41 -6.99
C LEU A 186 22.71 17.42 -7.50
N GLU A 187 22.97 16.71 -8.58
CA GLU A 187 24.30 16.62 -9.19
C GLU A 187 24.27 17.16 -10.63
N LEU A 188 25.06 18.21 -10.91
CA LEU A 188 25.26 18.73 -12.27
C LEU A 188 26.62 18.29 -12.79
N LYS A 189 26.61 17.46 -13.85
CA LYS A 189 27.80 17.06 -14.62
C LYS A 189 27.68 17.61 -16.03
N ASP A 190 28.59 18.49 -16.42
CA ASP A 190 28.55 19.22 -17.67
C ASP A 190 27.21 19.96 -17.86
N THR A 191 26.31 19.43 -18.68
CA THR A 191 24.96 19.97 -18.91
C THR A 191 23.85 19.01 -18.51
N THR A 192 24.18 17.91 -17.84
CA THR A 192 23.21 16.93 -17.35
C THR A 192 23.04 17.11 -15.83
N LEU A 193 21.84 17.44 -15.39
CA LEU A 193 21.46 17.53 -13.98
C LEU A 193 20.65 16.31 -13.59
N THR A 194 21.17 15.55 -12.63
CA THR A 194 20.45 14.45 -11.98
C THR A 194 19.93 14.91 -10.63
N ILE A 195 18.68 14.59 -10.33
CA ILE A 195 18.04 14.91 -9.06
C ILE A 195 17.46 13.62 -8.50
N ASN A 196 17.90 13.24 -7.32
CA ASN A 196 17.36 12.12 -6.57
C ASN A 196 16.56 12.64 -5.37
N ALA A 197 15.34 12.16 -5.21
CA ALA A 197 14.51 12.45 -4.04
C ALA A 197 14.44 11.22 -3.15
N LEU A 198 14.61 11.40 -1.85
CA LEU A 198 14.48 10.38 -0.82
C LEU A 198 13.43 10.83 0.21
N GLY A 199 12.31 10.15 0.22
CA GLY A 199 11.22 10.32 1.17
C GLY A 199 11.18 9.21 2.22
N LYS A 200 9.99 8.60 2.42
CA LYS A 200 9.77 7.48 3.34
C LYS A 200 8.78 6.50 2.74
N SER A 201 9.14 5.23 2.66
CA SER A 201 8.23 4.16 2.21
C SER A 201 7.13 3.89 3.24
N ALA A 202 5.97 3.47 2.75
CA ALA A 202 4.83 3.01 3.55
C ALA A 202 3.90 2.14 2.68
N HIS A 203 2.96 1.45 3.32
CA HIS A 203 1.92 0.76 2.58
C HIS A 203 1.01 1.76 1.83
N SER A 204 0.65 1.49 0.57
CA SER A 204 -0.12 2.42 -0.27
C SER A 204 -1.53 2.73 0.25
N SER A 205 -2.08 1.89 1.13
CA SER A 205 -3.38 2.12 1.77
C SER A 205 -3.33 3.18 2.87
N LYS A 206 -2.14 3.48 3.38
CA LYS A 206 -1.87 4.51 4.40
C LYS A 206 -0.80 5.49 3.92
N PRO A 207 -1.05 6.24 2.84
CA PRO A 207 -0.05 7.12 2.26
C PRO A 207 0.42 8.24 3.20
N SER A 208 -0.34 8.52 4.26
CA SER A 208 0.04 9.47 5.31
C SER A 208 1.20 9.00 6.20
N ASP A 209 1.48 7.70 6.25
CA ASP A 209 2.55 7.13 7.07
C ASP A 209 3.92 7.19 6.35
N GLY A 210 3.88 7.49 5.04
CA GLY A 210 5.04 7.68 4.18
C GLY A 210 5.20 9.10 3.66
N ILE A 211 6.26 9.30 2.88
CA ILE A 211 6.54 10.53 2.13
C ILE A 211 6.88 10.11 0.70
N ASN A 212 5.94 10.33 -0.20
CA ASN A 212 6.05 9.88 -1.58
C ASN A 212 7.02 10.74 -2.39
N ALA A 213 8.19 10.20 -2.74
CA ALA A 213 9.22 10.94 -3.46
C ALA A 213 8.77 11.43 -4.84
N ILE A 214 7.85 10.73 -5.53
CA ILE A 214 7.41 11.06 -6.88
C ILE A 214 6.75 12.45 -6.97
N PRO A 215 5.66 12.76 -6.23
CA PRO A 215 5.02 14.06 -6.31
C PRO A 215 5.89 15.18 -5.72
N TYR A 216 6.72 14.89 -4.72
CA TYR A 216 7.65 15.90 -4.18
C TYR A 216 8.73 16.28 -5.19
N LEU A 217 9.28 15.31 -5.94
CA LEU A 217 10.23 15.60 -7.02
C LEU A 217 9.58 16.37 -8.17
N ALA A 218 8.35 16.01 -8.54
CA ALA A 218 7.60 16.76 -9.54
C ALA A 218 7.30 18.20 -9.08
N ASP A 219 6.94 18.41 -7.81
CA ASP A 219 6.67 19.74 -7.25
C ASP A 219 7.94 20.60 -7.13
N LEU A 220 9.09 20.01 -6.83
CA LEU A 220 10.38 20.71 -6.90
C LEU A 220 10.60 21.36 -8.28
N LEU A 221 10.13 20.69 -9.34
CA LEU A 221 10.26 21.12 -10.75
C LEU A 221 9.10 21.98 -11.24
N SER A 222 8.12 22.33 -10.42
CA SER A 222 6.85 22.98 -10.82
C SER A 222 6.98 24.42 -11.30
N ASP A 223 8.07 25.13 -10.98
CA ASP A 223 8.31 26.52 -11.40
C ASP A 223 8.58 26.65 -12.90
N THR A 224 8.73 25.53 -13.59
CA THR A 224 8.94 25.46 -15.04
C THR A 224 7.84 24.62 -15.67
N ARG A 225 7.23 25.13 -16.74
CA ARG A 225 6.39 24.28 -17.60
C ARG A 225 7.30 23.53 -18.56
N TRP A 226 7.41 22.23 -18.35
CA TRP A 226 8.33 21.40 -19.13
C TRP A 226 7.77 21.08 -20.53
N ALA A 227 8.66 20.79 -21.45
CA ALA A 227 8.29 20.41 -22.80
C ALA A 227 7.51 19.09 -22.84
N HIS A 228 6.66 18.90 -23.84
CA HIS A 228 5.81 17.72 -24.01
C HIS A 228 6.57 16.57 -24.65
N ASN A 229 7.53 15.99 -23.94
CA ASN A 229 8.40 14.92 -24.44
C ASN A 229 8.23 13.58 -23.69
N GLY A 230 7.10 13.35 -23.05
CA GLY A 230 6.87 12.19 -22.17
C GLY A 230 7.27 12.49 -20.72
N PRO A 231 8.55 12.46 -20.34
CA PRO A 231 8.95 12.77 -18.95
C PRO A 231 8.55 14.18 -18.50
N GLY A 232 8.74 15.19 -19.34
CA GLY A 232 8.28 16.56 -19.05
C GLY A 232 6.76 16.67 -18.95
N THR A 233 6.05 15.97 -19.84
CA THR A 233 4.58 15.87 -19.77
C THR A 233 4.13 15.22 -18.48
N LEU A 234 4.82 14.16 -18.04
CA LEU A 234 4.53 13.46 -16.78
C LEU A 234 4.71 14.38 -15.56
N VAL A 235 5.80 15.15 -15.48
CA VAL A 235 6.00 16.13 -14.40
C VAL A 235 4.89 17.17 -14.38
N ASN A 236 4.53 17.72 -15.54
CA ASN A 236 3.42 18.67 -15.64
C ASN A 236 2.10 18.04 -15.20
N PHE A 237 1.81 16.80 -15.63
CA PHE A 237 0.59 16.07 -15.27
C PHE A 237 0.49 15.82 -13.77
N ILE A 238 1.58 15.36 -13.14
CA ILE A 238 1.61 15.12 -11.70
C ILE A 238 1.33 16.43 -10.93
N ASN A 239 1.96 17.52 -11.31
CA ASN A 239 1.75 18.82 -10.65
C ASN A 239 0.32 19.35 -10.82
N ASP A 240 -0.27 19.19 -12.00
CA ASP A 240 -1.60 19.72 -12.31
C ASP A 240 -2.73 18.87 -11.70
N ASN A 241 -2.60 17.52 -11.75
CA ASN A 241 -3.68 16.61 -11.42
C ASN A 241 -3.50 15.82 -10.11
N ILE A 242 -2.28 15.65 -9.62
CA ILE A 242 -2.01 14.87 -8.40
C ILE A 242 -1.58 15.82 -7.27
N GLY A 243 -0.43 16.48 -7.43
CA GLY A 243 0.17 17.34 -6.42
C GLY A 243 0.59 16.54 -5.18
N LEU A 244 0.77 17.24 -4.05
CA LEU A 244 1.19 16.65 -2.77
C LEU A 244 0.02 16.10 -1.93
N GLY A 245 -1.22 16.26 -2.39
CA GLY A 245 -2.42 15.79 -1.69
C GLY A 245 -2.59 14.28 -1.83
N LEU A 246 -3.16 13.64 -0.81
CA LEU A 246 -3.29 12.18 -0.73
C LEU A 246 -4.66 11.65 -1.19
N GLU A 247 -5.63 12.52 -1.45
CA GLU A 247 -7.04 12.15 -1.64
C GLU A 247 -7.54 12.35 -3.08
N GLY A 248 -6.65 12.69 -4.03
CA GLY A 248 -7.03 12.94 -5.42
C GLY A 248 -7.83 14.23 -5.67
N LYS A 249 -7.79 15.20 -4.76
CA LYS A 249 -8.57 16.46 -4.86
C LYS A 249 -8.28 17.29 -6.11
N LYS A 250 -7.12 17.13 -6.71
CA LYS A 250 -6.75 17.78 -7.98
C LYS A 250 -7.16 16.98 -9.22
N PHE A 251 -7.56 15.72 -9.06
CA PHE A 251 -7.84 14.82 -10.18
C PHE A 251 -9.33 14.86 -10.57
N GLY A 252 -9.77 15.96 -11.13
CA GLY A 252 -11.18 16.14 -11.49
C GLY A 252 -12.12 16.02 -10.28
N ASN A 253 -13.16 15.21 -10.40
CA ASN A 253 -14.17 15.02 -9.37
C ASN A 253 -14.03 13.73 -8.56
N ILE A 254 -12.90 13.03 -8.66
CA ILE A 254 -12.77 11.69 -8.04
C ILE A 254 -12.83 11.71 -6.52
N ALA A 255 -12.36 12.78 -5.88
CA ALA A 255 -12.23 12.88 -4.42
C ALA A 255 -13.59 12.82 -3.71
N TYR A 256 -13.71 11.97 -2.70
CA TYR A 256 -14.87 11.86 -1.81
C TYR A 256 -14.49 11.10 -0.53
N GLN A 257 -15.40 11.05 0.42
CA GLN A 257 -15.22 10.35 1.69
C GLN A 257 -16.52 9.65 2.13
N ASP A 258 -16.37 8.67 2.99
CA ASP A 258 -17.43 8.00 3.73
C ASP A 258 -17.26 8.25 5.23
N ASP A 259 -18.35 8.32 5.98
CA ASP A 259 -18.30 8.66 7.41
C ASP A 259 -17.56 7.62 8.26
N PHE A 260 -17.58 6.34 7.88
CA PHE A 260 -16.92 5.26 8.60
C PHE A 260 -15.56 4.89 8.00
N MET A 261 -15.46 4.82 6.68
CA MET A 261 -14.23 4.45 6.00
C MET A 261 -13.26 5.63 5.79
N GLY A 262 -13.71 6.86 5.98
CA GLY A 262 -12.91 8.07 5.74
C GLY A 262 -12.73 8.39 4.25
N ALA A 263 -11.77 9.26 3.94
CA ALA A 263 -11.51 9.73 2.58
C ALA A 263 -10.89 8.64 1.70
N MET A 264 -11.14 8.72 0.37
CA MET A 264 -10.37 7.92 -0.58
C MET A 264 -8.89 8.31 -0.54
N THR A 265 -8.01 7.42 -0.98
CA THR A 265 -6.61 7.77 -1.24
C THR A 265 -6.26 7.62 -2.72
N PHE A 266 -5.30 8.40 -3.20
CA PHE A 266 -4.89 8.45 -4.59
C PHE A 266 -3.41 8.83 -4.65
N ALA A 267 -2.54 7.87 -4.94
CA ALA A 267 -1.10 8.04 -4.86
C ALA A 267 -0.37 7.47 -6.07
N PRO A 268 0.53 8.21 -6.72
CA PRO A 268 1.44 7.66 -7.72
C PRO A 268 2.41 6.71 -7.02
N THR A 269 2.56 5.49 -7.53
CA THR A 269 3.35 4.45 -6.86
C THR A 269 4.52 3.94 -7.68
N VAL A 270 4.42 3.93 -9.01
CA VAL A 270 5.51 3.45 -9.87
C VAL A 270 5.58 4.26 -11.14
N ILE A 271 6.78 4.68 -11.51
CA ILE A 271 7.11 5.23 -12.83
C ILE A 271 8.06 4.28 -13.53
N LYS A 272 7.65 3.72 -14.67
CA LYS A 272 8.48 2.85 -15.52
C LYS A 272 8.79 3.53 -16.83
N GLN A 273 10.06 3.57 -17.16
CA GLN A 273 10.53 4.16 -18.41
C GLN A 273 10.81 3.06 -19.44
N HIS A 274 10.20 3.19 -20.63
CA HIS A 274 10.40 2.32 -21.78
C HIS A 274 11.07 3.13 -22.91
N ASP A 275 11.44 2.47 -24.00
CA ASP A 275 12.11 3.14 -25.14
C ASP A 275 11.29 4.29 -25.71
N LYS A 276 9.99 4.09 -25.91
CA LYS A 276 9.09 5.04 -26.58
C LYS A 276 8.04 5.67 -25.66
N THR A 277 7.92 5.19 -24.44
CA THR A 277 6.89 5.61 -23.50
C THR A 277 7.43 5.71 -22.08
N ILE A 278 6.68 6.40 -21.24
CA ILE A 278 6.84 6.37 -19.80
C ILE A 278 5.47 6.07 -19.19
N GLU A 279 5.44 5.18 -18.24
CA GLU A 279 4.21 4.74 -17.56
C GLU A 279 4.17 5.27 -16.15
N LEU A 280 3.00 5.73 -15.72
CA LEU A 280 2.69 6.08 -14.33
C LEU A 280 1.63 5.12 -13.81
N ASN A 281 1.95 4.39 -12.74
CA ASN A 281 0.97 3.67 -11.95
C ASN A 281 0.49 4.53 -10.79
N ILE A 282 -0.82 4.56 -10.59
CA ILE A 282 -1.47 5.24 -9.47
C ILE A 282 -2.28 4.19 -8.70
N ASN A 283 -2.04 4.09 -7.41
CA ASN A 283 -2.86 3.31 -6.49
C ASN A 283 -3.98 4.17 -5.93
N LEU A 284 -5.19 3.64 -5.85
CA LEU A 284 -6.29 4.29 -5.18
C LEU A 284 -6.97 3.34 -4.19
N ARG A 285 -7.51 3.91 -3.12
CA ARG A 285 -8.35 3.18 -2.17
C ARG A 285 -9.66 3.92 -2.00
N ARG A 286 -10.74 3.28 -2.42
CA ARG A 286 -12.06 3.89 -2.42
C ARG A 286 -12.93 3.41 -1.25
N PRO A 287 -13.53 4.32 -0.48
CA PRO A 287 -14.57 4.00 0.49
C PRO A 287 -15.91 3.69 -0.21
N GLN A 288 -16.94 3.38 0.57
CA GLN A 288 -18.32 3.38 0.08
C GLN A 288 -18.74 4.75 -0.44
N GLY A 289 -19.69 4.79 -1.37
CA GLY A 289 -20.24 6.02 -1.96
C GLY A 289 -20.27 5.94 -3.48
N LYS A 290 -19.18 6.35 -4.16
CA LYS A 290 -19.13 6.28 -5.63
C LYS A 290 -18.93 4.83 -6.11
N SER A 291 -19.60 4.46 -7.21
CA SER A 291 -19.38 3.16 -7.86
C SER A 291 -18.02 3.11 -8.59
N GLY A 292 -17.49 1.90 -8.85
CA GLY A 292 -16.30 1.72 -9.67
C GLY A 292 -16.45 2.32 -11.07
N GLN A 293 -17.64 2.13 -11.69
CA GLN A 293 -17.94 2.71 -13.00
C GLN A 293 -17.92 4.25 -12.97
N GLN A 294 -18.55 4.86 -11.98
CA GLN A 294 -18.55 6.33 -11.85
C GLN A 294 -17.11 6.87 -11.70
N LEU A 295 -16.27 6.23 -10.88
CA LEU A 295 -14.87 6.63 -10.74
C LEU A 295 -14.08 6.47 -12.03
N THR A 296 -14.31 5.38 -12.77
CA THR A 296 -13.72 5.17 -14.10
C THR A 296 -14.05 6.31 -15.04
N GLU A 297 -15.33 6.69 -15.12
CA GLU A 297 -15.78 7.79 -15.97
C GLU A 297 -15.18 9.13 -15.57
N GLU A 298 -15.11 9.42 -14.25
CA GLU A 298 -14.51 10.64 -13.72
C GLU A 298 -13.00 10.71 -13.96
N ILE A 299 -12.28 9.59 -13.85
CA ILE A 299 -10.86 9.46 -14.20
C ILE A 299 -10.64 9.77 -15.68
N HIS A 300 -11.42 9.10 -16.55
CA HIS A 300 -11.35 9.32 -17.99
C HIS A 300 -11.61 10.78 -18.37
N GLN A 301 -12.62 11.40 -17.76
CA GLN A 301 -12.94 12.81 -17.99
C GLN A 301 -11.80 13.74 -17.55
N ALA A 302 -11.15 13.45 -16.42
CA ALA A 302 -10.03 14.25 -15.93
C ALA A 302 -8.83 14.20 -16.89
N VAL A 303 -8.46 12.99 -17.35
CA VAL A 303 -7.36 12.80 -18.31
C VAL A 303 -7.67 13.47 -19.66
N THR A 304 -8.89 13.27 -20.17
CA THR A 304 -9.34 13.87 -21.43
C THR A 304 -9.35 15.40 -21.38
N SER A 305 -9.86 15.97 -20.28
CA SER A 305 -9.90 17.42 -20.08
C SER A 305 -8.51 18.02 -19.99
N TRP A 306 -7.57 17.34 -19.30
CA TRP A 306 -6.18 17.78 -19.23
C TRP A 306 -5.49 17.72 -20.59
N ASN A 307 -5.68 16.63 -21.35
CA ASN A 307 -5.16 16.49 -22.71
C ASN A 307 -5.65 17.64 -23.61
N HIS A 308 -6.94 17.90 -23.59
CA HIS A 308 -7.51 19.00 -24.39
C HIS A 308 -6.96 20.39 -23.99
N LYS A 309 -6.82 20.63 -22.69
CA LYS A 309 -6.32 21.91 -22.17
C LYS A 309 -4.88 22.20 -22.57
N PHE A 310 -4.04 21.16 -22.66
CA PHE A 310 -2.59 21.32 -22.83
C PHE A 310 -2.07 20.76 -24.16
N ASP A 311 -2.96 20.38 -25.07
CA ASP A 311 -2.61 19.73 -26.34
C ASP A 311 -1.67 18.53 -26.13
N ALA A 312 -2.02 17.69 -25.14
CA ALA A 312 -1.25 16.54 -24.73
C ALA A 312 -1.92 15.24 -25.22
N ASN A 313 -1.17 14.15 -25.16
CA ASN A 313 -1.67 12.82 -25.54
C ASN A 313 -1.29 11.79 -24.46
N VAL A 314 -1.85 11.97 -23.28
CA VAL A 314 -1.79 10.98 -22.21
C VAL A 314 -2.89 9.96 -22.45
N THR A 315 -2.54 8.68 -22.43
CA THR A 315 -3.48 7.58 -22.65
C THR A 315 -3.64 6.73 -21.38
N GLU A 316 -4.86 6.31 -21.10
CA GLU A 316 -5.14 5.29 -20.10
C GLU A 316 -4.89 3.93 -20.74
N LEU A 317 -3.98 3.14 -20.16
CA LEU A 317 -3.67 1.80 -20.64
C LEU A 317 -4.56 0.76 -19.97
N GLU A 318 -4.71 0.86 -18.66
CA GLU A 318 -5.42 -0.11 -17.84
C GLU A 318 -5.91 0.57 -16.57
N HIS A 319 -7.09 0.18 -16.11
CA HIS A 319 -7.55 0.51 -14.76
C HIS A 319 -8.32 -0.67 -14.16
N TYR A 320 -8.22 -0.79 -12.86
CA TYR A 320 -9.01 -1.70 -12.05
C TYR A 320 -9.53 -0.93 -10.84
N ILE A 321 -10.82 -1.01 -10.56
CA ILE A 321 -11.43 -0.34 -9.39
C ILE A 321 -12.34 -1.34 -8.69
N GLY A 322 -11.79 -2.00 -7.68
CA GLY A 322 -12.49 -2.98 -6.86
C GLY A 322 -13.49 -2.35 -5.89
N ASP A 323 -14.45 -3.13 -5.46
CA ASP A 323 -15.47 -2.68 -4.50
C ASP A 323 -14.95 -2.68 -3.06
N PRO A 324 -15.39 -1.73 -2.22
CA PRO A 324 -15.15 -1.80 -0.79
C PRO A 324 -15.90 -3.00 -0.20
N PHE A 325 -15.40 -3.52 0.92
CA PHE A 325 -16.00 -4.63 1.65
C PHE A 325 -16.48 -4.17 3.02
N VAL A 326 -17.67 -4.62 3.44
CA VAL A 326 -18.22 -4.32 4.78
C VAL A 326 -18.85 -5.58 5.36
N GLN A 327 -18.41 -5.95 6.56
CA GLN A 327 -18.92 -7.08 7.34
C GLN A 327 -19.19 -6.66 8.79
N LYS A 328 -20.26 -5.90 8.98
CA LYS A 328 -20.63 -5.35 10.29
C LYS A 328 -21.55 -6.27 11.14
N ASP A 329 -22.08 -7.34 10.53
CA ASP A 329 -23.07 -8.21 11.14
C ASP A 329 -22.50 -9.58 11.57
N ALA A 330 -21.17 -9.75 11.57
CA ALA A 330 -20.53 -10.99 12.01
C ALA A 330 -20.78 -11.24 13.50
N PRO A 331 -21.31 -12.44 13.90
CA PRO A 331 -21.81 -12.67 15.26
C PRO A 331 -20.73 -12.71 16.35
N HIS A 332 -19.46 -12.73 15.96
CA HIS A 332 -18.32 -12.80 16.89
C HIS A 332 -17.61 -11.45 17.12
N ILE A 333 -18.06 -10.36 16.50
CA ILE A 333 -17.44 -9.03 16.65
C ILE A 333 -17.35 -8.62 18.13
N ASP A 334 -18.46 -8.72 18.89
CA ASP A 334 -18.48 -8.33 20.30
C ASP A 334 -17.53 -9.19 21.15
N THR A 335 -17.38 -10.48 20.80
CA THR A 335 -16.43 -11.37 21.48
C THR A 335 -14.99 -10.92 21.23
N LEU A 336 -14.64 -10.59 19.98
CA LEU A 336 -13.30 -10.11 19.62
C LEU A 336 -12.99 -8.76 20.29
N LEU A 337 -13.95 -7.84 20.32
CA LEU A 337 -13.80 -6.55 21.03
C LEU A 337 -13.58 -6.77 22.54
N ALA A 338 -14.29 -7.71 23.16
CA ALA A 338 -14.11 -8.06 24.56
C ALA A 338 -12.73 -8.68 24.83
N VAL A 339 -12.25 -9.56 23.93
CA VAL A 339 -10.89 -10.14 24.01
C VAL A 339 -9.83 -9.05 23.90
N PHE A 340 -9.94 -8.20 22.89
CA PHE A 340 -9.01 -7.06 22.72
C PHE A 340 -8.98 -6.18 23.97
N SER A 341 -10.15 -5.77 24.47
CA SER A 341 -10.25 -4.94 25.67
C SER A 341 -9.64 -5.61 26.92
N HIS A 342 -9.81 -6.94 27.04
CA HIS A 342 -9.27 -7.70 28.17
C HIS A 342 -7.73 -7.69 28.19
N PHE A 343 -7.08 -7.91 27.04
CA PHE A 343 -5.62 -8.03 26.97
C PHE A 343 -4.90 -6.68 26.87
N THR A 344 -5.57 -5.65 26.35
CA THR A 344 -4.97 -4.32 26.17
C THR A 344 -5.37 -3.31 27.23
N GLY A 345 -6.46 -3.55 27.96
CA GLY A 345 -7.05 -2.60 28.90
C GLY A 345 -7.79 -1.43 28.22
N VAL A 346 -7.89 -1.41 26.89
CA VAL A 346 -8.65 -0.39 26.14
C VAL A 346 -10.14 -0.59 26.43
N LYS A 347 -10.78 0.46 26.98
CA LYS A 347 -12.22 0.47 27.23
C LYS A 347 -12.97 0.97 26.00
N ASP A 348 -14.17 0.44 25.80
CA ASP A 348 -15.09 0.88 24.74
C ASP A 348 -14.49 0.77 23.31
N ALA A 349 -13.67 -0.28 23.07
CA ALA A 349 -13.15 -0.58 21.75
C ALA A 349 -14.30 -0.76 20.74
N LYS A 350 -14.14 -0.21 19.55
CA LYS A 350 -15.16 -0.24 18.48
C LYS A 350 -14.57 -0.83 17.21
N PRO A 351 -15.41 -1.41 16.33
CA PRO A 351 -14.97 -1.81 15.02
C PRO A 351 -14.39 -0.62 14.22
N ILE A 352 -13.43 -0.92 13.37
CA ILE A 352 -12.75 0.07 12.53
C ILE A 352 -12.85 -0.30 11.04
N ALA A 353 -12.52 0.67 10.20
CA ALA A 353 -12.31 0.51 8.77
C ALA A 353 -10.84 0.73 8.44
N ILE A 354 -10.31 -0.01 7.46
CA ILE A 354 -8.94 0.14 6.97
C ILE A 354 -8.89 0.51 5.50
N GLY A 355 -7.77 1.09 5.10
CA GLY A 355 -7.48 1.40 3.70
C GLY A 355 -7.06 0.18 2.88
N GLY A 356 -6.50 -0.85 3.53
CA GLY A 356 -6.12 -2.12 2.93
C GLY A 356 -7.30 -3.00 2.59
N GLY A 357 -7.02 -4.12 1.93
CA GLY A 357 -8.00 -5.17 1.69
C GLY A 357 -7.34 -6.50 1.97
N THR A 358 -8.06 -7.41 2.59
CA THR A 358 -7.61 -8.75 2.92
C THR A 358 -8.48 -9.82 2.25
N ASN A 359 -8.06 -11.06 2.35
CA ASN A 359 -8.83 -12.21 1.90
C ASN A 359 -10.08 -12.50 2.76
N SER A 360 -10.32 -11.75 3.85
CA SER A 360 -11.52 -11.89 4.69
C SER A 360 -12.81 -11.84 3.87
N ARG A 361 -12.85 -11.01 2.82
CA ARG A 361 -14.01 -10.87 1.92
C ARG A 361 -14.40 -12.14 1.17
N LEU A 362 -13.56 -13.17 1.18
CA LEU A 362 -13.82 -14.45 0.53
C LEU A 362 -14.39 -15.52 1.48
N PHE A 363 -14.37 -15.26 2.79
CA PHE A 363 -14.85 -16.21 3.80
C PHE A 363 -16.15 -15.76 4.45
N PRO A 364 -17.05 -16.70 4.80
CA PRO A 364 -18.30 -16.38 5.49
C PRO A 364 -18.06 -15.69 6.84
N ASN A 365 -18.74 -14.57 7.07
CA ASN A 365 -18.67 -13.79 8.32
C ASN A 365 -17.25 -13.46 8.79
N ALA A 366 -16.28 -13.35 7.86
CA ALA A 366 -14.91 -13.03 8.24
C ALA A 366 -14.77 -11.54 8.57
N VAL A 367 -14.01 -11.27 9.64
CA VAL A 367 -13.54 -9.95 10.02
C VAL A 367 -12.04 -10.04 10.32
N SER A 368 -11.32 -8.91 10.27
CA SER A 368 -9.89 -8.94 10.60
C SER A 368 -9.67 -8.60 12.07
N PHE A 369 -8.64 -9.24 12.69
CA PHE A 369 -8.31 -9.11 14.10
C PHE A 369 -6.80 -9.17 14.31
N GLY A 370 -6.12 -8.03 14.20
CA GLY A 370 -4.65 -7.92 14.26
C GLY A 370 -3.95 -8.27 12.93
N PRO A 371 -2.60 -8.29 12.92
CA PRO A 371 -1.71 -8.22 14.08
C PRO A 371 -1.39 -6.81 14.58
N SER A 372 -1.63 -5.76 13.79
CA SER A 372 -1.13 -4.41 14.08
C SER A 372 -1.96 -3.71 15.13
N MET A 373 -1.28 -3.05 16.07
CA MET A 373 -1.93 -2.30 17.15
C MET A 373 -2.35 -0.91 16.72
N PRO A 374 -3.46 -0.35 17.24
CA PRO A 374 -3.82 1.04 16.98
C PRO A 374 -2.70 2.00 17.39
N ASN A 375 -2.46 3.03 16.56
CA ASN A 375 -1.46 4.09 16.80
C ASN A 375 0.00 3.58 16.89
N THR A 376 0.29 2.39 16.40
CA THR A 376 1.66 1.92 16.17
C THR A 376 2.04 2.08 14.69
N GLU A 377 3.34 2.14 14.44
CA GLU A 377 3.83 2.17 13.06
C GLU A 377 3.56 0.81 12.40
N TYR A 378 2.86 0.83 11.27
CA TYR A 378 2.72 -0.33 10.39
C TYR A 378 3.83 -0.30 9.35
N THR A 379 4.62 -1.36 9.28
CA THR A 379 5.80 -1.42 8.41
C THR A 379 5.70 -2.47 7.30
N GLY A 380 4.62 -3.18 7.20
CA GLY A 380 4.33 -4.05 6.06
C GLY A 380 4.46 -3.29 4.73
N HIS A 381 5.03 -3.93 3.71
CA HIS A 381 5.38 -3.36 2.40
C HIS A 381 6.48 -2.28 2.42
N SER A 382 7.05 -1.91 3.58
CA SER A 382 8.20 -0.99 3.63
C SER A 382 9.53 -1.73 3.38
N GLU A 383 10.59 -0.97 3.14
CA GLU A 383 11.95 -1.52 3.03
C GLU A 383 12.61 -1.77 4.39
N HIS A 384 11.87 -1.57 5.47
CA HIS A 384 12.29 -1.86 6.84
C HIS A 384 11.09 -2.43 7.61
N GLU A 385 10.66 -3.63 7.22
CA GLU A 385 9.54 -4.29 7.90
C GLU A 385 10.00 -4.93 9.22
N PHE A 386 9.20 -4.69 10.26
CA PHE A 386 9.41 -5.32 11.57
C PHE A 386 8.09 -5.42 12.33
N ILE A 387 8.05 -6.36 13.28
CA ILE A 387 7.08 -6.36 14.38
C ILE A 387 7.81 -6.18 15.70
N THR A 388 7.27 -5.43 16.66
CA THR A 388 7.90 -5.34 17.96
C THR A 388 7.71 -6.64 18.75
N MET A 389 8.69 -7.00 19.58
CA MET A 389 8.58 -8.18 20.46
C MET A 389 7.37 -8.07 21.40
N GLU A 390 7.03 -6.87 21.87
CA GLU A 390 5.86 -6.63 22.71
C GLU A 390 4.57 -6.97 21.95
N GLN A 391 4.43 -6.45 20.74
CA GLN A 391 3.28 -6.72 19.86
C GLN A 391 3.19 -8.20 19.50
N PHE A 392 4.31 -8.82 19.12
CA PHE A 392 4.36 -10.25 18.81
C PHE A 392 3.90 -11.14 19.99
N VAL A 393 4.35 -10.83 21.22
CA VAL A 393 3.94 -11.55 22.42
C VAL A 393 2.47 -11.26 22.78
N LEU A 394 1.97 -10.05 22.52
CA LEU A 394 0.55 -9.73 22.74
C LEU A 394 -0.33 -10.52 21.75
N ASN A 395 0.06 -10.61 20.49
CA ASN A 395 -0.68 -11.36 19.46
C ASN A 395 -0.73 -12.88 19.75
N LEU A 396 0.19 -13.41 20.55
CA LEU A 396 0.19 -14.80 20.99
C LEU A 396 -0.84 -15.09 22.09
N LYS A 397 -1.29 -14.10 22.84
CA LYS A 397 -2.24 -14.21 23.96
C LYS A 397 -3.69 -14.25 23.50
#